data_92e2f28a8e877afc66361bd3e7d88e2c
#
_entry.id   92e2f28a8e877afc66361bd3e7d88e2c
#
_cell.length_a   1.000
_cell.length_b   1.000
_cell.length_c   1.000
_cell.angle_alpha   90.00
_cell.angle_beta   90.00
_cell.angle_gamma   90.00
#
_symmetry.space_group_name_H-M   'P 1'
#
loop_
_entity.id
_entity.type
_entity.pdbx_description
1 polymer ?
#
loop_
_entity_poly.entity_id
_entity_poly.type
_entity_poly.pdbx_seq_one_letter_code
_entity_poly.pdbx_strand_id
1 'polypeptide(L)'
;MEILTESLTQSAAVIPPKAGTRVMIVEDEAVVAMHLRQELTKLGHVVAGIATAGEQALKMIEEVFPDVILMDIHIQGEMDGIETAGRIPRYLHIPVIFLTAYSEDTTLKRASDTRPYGYLIKPFLDRELHATIKMALERARADEAVRENEALLFRALCTTPIAEC
;
A
#
# COMPACT_ATOMS: atom_id res chain seq x y z
N MET A 1 18.26 26.08 50.66
CA MET A 1 18.92 25.02 49.89
C MET A 1 17.83 24.34 49.09
N GLU A 2 17.52 24.93 47.92
CA GLU A 2 16.41 24.47 47.05
C GLU A 2 16.94 23.42 46.08
N ILE A 3 16.36 22.29 46.11
CA ILE A 3 16.64 21.20 45.17
C ILE A 3 15.70 21.39 43.99
N LEU A 4 16.25 21.89 42.88
CA LEU A 4 15.56 21.93 41.59
C LEU A 4 15.37 20.52 41.08
N THR A 5 14.16 20.01 41.21
CA THR A 5 13.69 18.86 40.45
C THR A 5 13.32 19.33 39.04
N GLU A 6 14.27 19.25 38.13
CA GLU A 6 13.96 19.39 36.70
C GLU A 6 13.10 18.21 36.27
N SER A 7 11.85 18.52 36.07
CA SER A 7 10.87 17.66 35.43
C SER A 7 11.23 17.54 33.96
N LEU A 8 11.86 16.41 33.60
CA LEU A 8 12.00 15.99 32.19
C LEU A 8 10.63 15.60 31.66
N THR A 9 9.87 16.59 31.25
CA THR A 9 8.73 16.38 30.34
C THR A 9 9.30 15.94 29.00
N GLN A 10 9.45 14.63 28.81
CA GLN A 10 9.56 14.06 27.49
C GLN A 10 8.32 14.50 26.69
N SER A 11 8.54 15.46 25.81
CA SER A 11 7.60 15.79 24.77
C SER A 11 7.42 14.53 23.92
N ALA A 12 6.38 13.76 24.23
CA ALA A 12 5.88 12.78 23.29
C ALA A 12 5.57 13.54 21.99
N ALA A 13 6.36 13.32 20.97
CA ALA A 13 6.09 13.86 19.66
C ALA A 13 4.68 13.41 19.30
N VAL A 14 3.73 14.33 19.35
CA VAL A 14 2.37 14.13 18.84
C VAL A 14 2.55 13.92 17.35
N ILE A 15 2.57 12.64 16.93
CA ILE A 15 2.51 12.30 15.51
C ILE A 15 1.18 12.90 15.04
N PRO A 16 1.21 13.90 14.13
CA PRO A 16 -0.04 14.47 13.64
C PRO A 16 -0.89 13.32 13.08
N PRO A 17 -2.22 13.34 13.26
CA PRO A 17 -3.09 12.32 12.68
C PRO A 17 -2.74 12.22 11.21
N LYS A 18 -2.39 11.01 10.77
CA LYS A 18 -1.94 10.73 9.41
C LYS A 18 -2.97 11.32 8.46
N ALA A 19 -2.65 12.44 7.82
CA ALA A 19 -3.53 13.04 6.81
C ALA A 19 -3.90 11.94 5.83
N GLY A 20 -5.16 11.64 5.66
CA GLY A 20 -5.80 10.56 4.92
C GLY A 20 -4.90 9.57 4.17
N THR A 21 -5.31 8.36 4.02
CA THR A 21 -4.56 7.32 3.28
C THR A 21 -4.18 7.82 1.89
N ARG A 22 -2.91 7.72 1.54
CA ARG A 22 -2.36 8.11 0.24
C ARG A 22 -2.58 6.99 -0.77
N VAL A 23 -3.50 7.19 -1.68
CA VAL A 23 -3.88 6.21 -2.70
C VAL A 23 -3.28 6.61 -4.04
N MET A 24 -2.58 5.71 -4.69
CA MET A 24 -2.16 5.87 -6.09
C MET A 24 -3.11 5.09 -6.98
N ILE A 25 -3.50 5.69 -8.10
CA ILE A 25 -4.37 5.08 -9.11
C ILE A 25 -3.54 4.77 -10.35
N VAL A 26 -3.67 3.56 -10.88
CA VAL A 26 -3.10 3.16 -12.17
C VAL A 26 -4.25 2.71 -13.05
N GLU A 27 -4.65 3.59 -13.97
CA GLU A 27 -5.84 3.45 -14.83
C GLU A 27 -5.64 4.29 -16.08
N ASP A 28 -5.78 3.70 -17.26
CA ASP A 28 -5.58 4.38 -18.53
C ASP A 28 -6.85 5.09 -19.06
N GLU A 29 -8.03 4.69 -18.57
CA GLU A 29 -9.27 5.39 -18.87
C GLU A 29 -9.45 6.63 -17.98
N ALA A 30 -9.30 7.82 -18.57
CA ALA A 30 -9.37 9.08 -17.82
C ALA A 30 -10.69 9.27 -17.05
N VAL A 31 -11.81 8.80 -17.60
CA VAL A 31 -13.13 8.91 -16.95
C VAL A 31 -13.20 8.04 -15.70
N VAL A 32 -12.66 6.82 -15.76
CA VAL A 32 -12.60 5.90 -14.62
C VAL A 32 -11.65 6.44 -13.56
N ALA A 33 -10.47 6.91 -13.94
CA ALA A 33 -9.50 7.50 -13.03
C ALA A 33 -10.06 8.74 -12.31
N MET A 34 -10.79 9.60 -13.02
CA MET A 34 -11.44 10.77 -12.41
C MET A 34 -12.57 10.39 -11.45
N HIS A 35 -13.36 9.38 -11.79
CA HIS A 35 -14.41 8.87 -10.90
C HIS A 35 -13.78 8.31 -9.61
N LEU A 36 -12.78 7.45 -9.72
CA LEU A 36 -12.03 6.93 -8.57
C LEU A 36 -11.48 8.05 -7.70
N ARG A 37 -10.87 9.07 -8.31
CA ARG A 37 -10.34 10.23 -7.58
C ARG A 37 -11.44 10.95 -6.78
N GLN A 38 -12.61 11.16 -7.36
CA GLN A 38 -13.71 11.82 -6.69
C GLN A 38 -14.20 11.00 -5.49
N GLU A 39 -14.41 9.70 -5.68
CA GLU A 39 -14.89 8.81 -4.62
C GLU A 39 -13.87 8.68 -3.49
N LEU A 40 -12.59 8.51 -3.81
CA LEU A 40 -11.51 8.48 -2.80
C LEU A 40 -11.45 9.77 -1.99
N THR A 41 -11.60 10.93 -2.64
CA THR A 41 -11.61 12.23 -1.97
C THR A 41 -12.81 12.37 -1.03
N LYS A 42 -14.01 11.94 -1.46
CA LYS A 42 -15.21 11.92 -0.60
C LYS A 42 -15.02 11.03 0.63
N LEU A 43 -14.33 9.92 0.47
CA LEU A 43 -14.00 8.98 1.55
C LEU A 43 -12.86 9.47 2.48
N GLY A 44 -12.30 10.65 2.23
CA GLY A 44 -11.25 11.24 3.05
C GLY A 44 -9.84 10.73 2.74
N HIS A 45 -9.66 10.03 1.61
CA HIS A 45 -8.34 9.62 1.13
C HIS A 45 -7.67 10.72 0.29
N VAL A 46 -6.35 10.65 0.20
CA VAL A 46 -5.55 11.55 -0.64
C VAL A 46 -5.10 10.80 -1.89
N VAL A 47 -5.46 11.26 -3.08
CA VAL A 47 -4.93 10.72 -4.32
C VAL A 47 -3.51 11.25 -4.52
N ALA A 48 -2.53 10.39 -4.28
CA ALA A 48 -1.11 10.73 -4.33
C ALA A 48 -0.59 10.88 -5.77
N GLY A 49 -1.21 10.16 -6.71
CA GLY A 49 -0.87 10.22 -8.12
C GLY A 49 -1.81 9.37 -8.96
N ILE A 50 -1.85 9.66 -10.26
CA ILE A 50 -2.57 8.89 -11.27
C ILE A 50 -1.60 8.58 -12.39
N ALA A 51 -1.38 7.31 -12.66
CA ALA A 51 -0.59 6.82 -13.79
C ALA A 51 -1.48 6.13 -14.81
N THR A 52 -1.17 6.27 -16.09
CA THR A 52 -1.93 5.66 -17.19
C THR A 52 -1.23 4.45 -17.81
N ALA A 53 0.01 4.19 -17.41
CA ALA A 53 0.82 3.08 -17.92
C ALA A 53 1.73 2.52 -16.81
N GLY A 54 2.15 1.26 -16.96
CA GLY A 54 2.97 0.57 -15.97
C GLY A 54 4.31 1.23 -15.69
N GLU A 55 5.02 1.66 -16.75
CA GLU A 55 6.32 2.34 -16.62
C GLU A 55 6.20 3.67 -15.87
N GLN A 56 5.13 4.40 -16.13
CA GLN A 56 4.82 5.65 -15.40
C GLN A 56 4.53 5.35 -13.93
N ALA A 57 3.76 4.30 -13.67
CA ALA A 57 3.42 3.89 -12.31
C ALA A 57 4.67 3.55 -11.49
N LEU A 58 5.60 2.76 -12.04
CA LEU A 58 6.83 2.37 -11.35
C LEU A 58 7.71 3.58 -10.98
N LYS A 59 7.83 4.57 -11.86
CA LYS A 59 8.55 5.81 -11.56
C LYS A 59 7.84 6.63 -10.49
N MET A 60 6.52 6.77 -10.61
CA MET A 60 5.73 7.60 -9.71
C MET A 60 5.71 7.04 -8.28
N ILE A 61 5.72 5.72 -8.08
CA ILE A 61 5.76 5.07 -6.76
C ILE A 61 6.92 5.60 -5.92
N GLU A 62 8.11 5.75 -6.50
CA GLU A 62 9.31 6.24 -5.82
C GLU A 62 9.26 7.74 -5.50
N GLU A 63 8.41 8.50 -6.18
CA GLU A 63 8.23 9.93 -5.95
C GLU A 63 7.13 10.23 -4.93
N VAL A 64 6.01 9.50 -5.01
CA VAL A 64 4.82 9.83 -4.21
C VAL A 64 4.66 8.98 -2.95
N PHE A 65 5.35 7.85 -2.82
CA PHE A 65 5.28 6.95 -1.67
C PHE A 65 3.83 6.66 -1.23
N PRO A 66 3.02 5.96 -2.03
CA PRO A 66 1.63 5.70 -1.69
C PRO A 66 1.51 4.68 -0.56
N ASP A 67 0.43 4.75 0.21
CA ASP A 67 0.08 3.76 1.23
C ASP A 67 -0.61 2.53 0.62
N VAL A 68 -1.26 2.70 -0.54
CA VAL A 68 -1.94 1.64 -1.30
C VAL A 68 -2.05 2.02 -2.78
N ILE A 69 -2.02 1.04 -3.65
CA ILE A 69 -2.16 1.20 -5.09
C ILE A 69 -3.44 0.52 -5.56
N LEU A 70 -4.29 1.26 -6.27
CA LEU A 70 -5.38 0.72 -7.08
C LEU A 70 -4.85 0.53 -8.49
N MET A 71 -4.79 -0.70 -8.96
CA MET A 71 -4.15 -1.09 -10.22
C MET A 71 -5.16 -1.73 -11.15
N ASP A 72 -5.53 -1.08 -12.25
CA ASP A 72 -6.26 -1.77 -13.31
C ASP A 72 -5.37 -2.84 -13.92
N ILE A 73 -5.95 -4.02 -14.13
CA ILE A 73 -5.25 -5.13 -14.78
C ILE A 73 -5.01 -4.81 -16.26
N HIS A 74 -5.99 -4.21 -16.92
CA HIS A 74 -5.94 -3.88 -18.34
C HIS A 74 -5.55 -2.43 -18.58
N ILE A 75 -4.27 -2.12 -18.48
CA ILE A 75 -3.71 -0.81 -18.83
C ILE A 75 -2.97 -0.87 -20.16
N GLN A 76 -2.88 0.27 -20.83
CA GLN A 76 -2.12 0.41 -22.08
C GLN A 76 -0.61 0.41 -21.81
N GLY A 77 0.16 0.01 -22.81
CA GLY A 77 1.61 0.02 -22.77
C GLY A 77 2.21 -1.37 -22.98
N GLU A 78 3.50 -1.49 -22.71
CA GLU A 78 4.24 -2.75 -22.85
C GLU A 78 3.95 -3.75 -21.73
N MET A 79 3.51 -3.25 -20.57
CA MET A 79 3.19 -4.04 -19.38
C MET A 79 1.71 -3.88 -19.00
N ASP A 80 1.06 -4.98 -18.69
CA ASP A 80 -0.25 -4.95 -18.04
C ASP A 80 -0.12 -4.62 -16.53
N GLY A 81 -1.26 -4.44 -15.85
CA GLY A 81 -1.26 -4.13 -14.42
C GLY A 81 -0.65 -5.23 -13.55
N ILE A 82 -0.76 -6.51 -13.95
CA ILE A 82 -0.20 -7.65 -13.22
C ILE A 82 1.32 -7.64 -13.31
N GLU A 83 1.85 -7.46 -14.50
CA GLU A 83 3.30 -7.35 -14.73
C GLU A 83 3.88 -6.14 -14.01
N THR A 84 3.16 -5.01 -14.04
CA THR A 84 3.53 -3.80 -13.30
C THR A 84 3.60 -4.06 -11.80
N ALA A 85 2.57 -4.68 -11.22
CA ALA A 85 2.55 -5.04 -9.80
C ALA A 85 3.70 -5.99 -9.42
N GLY A 86 4.02 -6.96 -10.29
CA GLY A 86 5.14 -7.87 -10.09
C GLY A 86 6.52 -7.20 -10.09
N ARG A 87 6.63 -6.03 -10.70
CA ARG A 87 7.87 -5.22 -10.76
C ARG A 87 8.00 -4.19 -9.65
N ILE A 88 6.96 -3.96 -8.84
CA ILE A 88 7.07 -3.10 -7.66
C ILE A 88 8.09 -3.70 -6.71
N PRO A 89 9.10 -2.93 -6.26
CA PRO A 89 10.11 -3.44 -5.35
C PRO A 89 9.49 -3.97 -4.05
N ARG A 90 9.77 -5.24 -3.73
CA ARG A 90 9.17 -5.92 -2.57
C ARG A 90 9.50 -5.25 -1.23
N TYR A 91 10.64 -4.58 -1.13
CA TYR A 91 11.05 -3.87 0.09
C TYR A 91 10.17 -2.64 0.40
N LEU A 92 9.40 -2.14 -0.58
CA LEU A 92 8.46 -1.04 -0.35
C LEU A 92 7.20 -1.47 0.39
N HIS A 93 6.86 -2.77 0.35
CA HIS A 93 5.70 -3.36 1.03
C HIS A 93 4.37 -2.62 0.81
N ILE A 94 4.18 -2.07 -0.38
CA ILE A 94 2.97 -1.32 -0.73
C ILE A 94 1.87 -2.31 -1.14
N PRO A 95 0.72 -2.34 -0.46
CA PRO A 95 -0.40 -3.18 -0.86
C PRO A 95 -0.97 -2.75 -2.21
N VAL A 96 -1.21 -3.73 -3.07
CA VAL A 96 -1.85 -3.56 -4.38
C VAL A 96 -3.23 -4.18 -4.36
N ILE A 97 -4.22 -3.43 -4.80
CA ILE A 97 -5.60 -3.86 -5.04
C ILE A 97 -5.82 -3.82 -6.54
N PHE A 98 -6.18 -4.96 -7.13
CA PHE A 98 -6.49 -5.00 -8.55
C PHE A 98 -7.92 -4.58 -8.85
N LEU A 99 -8.08 -3.74 -9.87
CA LEU A 99 -9.35 -3.44 -10.49
C LEU A 99 -9.50 -4.38 -11.70
N THR A 100 -10.59 -5.12 -11.78
CA THR A 100 -10.79 -6.13 -12.81
C THR A 100 -12.22 -6.12 -13.35
N ALA A 101 -12.37 -6.41 -14.63
CA ALA A 101 -13.67 -6.77 -15.20
C ALA A 101 -13.93 -8.27 -14.96
N TYR A 102 -15.17 -8.64 -14.77
CA TYR A 102 -15.65 -9.95 -14.27
C TYR A 102 -15.27 -11.20 -15.08
N SER A 103 -14.54 -11.12 -16.17
CA SER A 103 -14.63 -12.16 -17.22
C SER A 103 -13.44 -13.11 -17.45
N GLU A 104 -12.37 -13.10 -16.62
CA GLU A 104 -11.20 -13.91 -16.97
C GLU A 104 -10.57 -14.66 -15.78
N ASP A 105 -10.94 -15.93 -15.62
CA ASP A 105 -10.34 -16.85 -14.62
C ASP A 105 -8.82 -16.99 -14.76
N THR A 106 -8.29 -16.90 -15.98
CA THR A 106 -6.85 -16.98 -16.26
C THR A 106 -6.11 -15.74 -15.76
N THR A 107 -6.73 -14.58 -15.88
CA THR A 107 -6.19 -13.29 -15.41
C THR A 107 -6.13 -13.26 -13.88
N LEU A 108 -7.15 -13.77 -13.21
CA LEU A 108 -7.16 -13.87 -11.74
C LEU A 108 -6.07 -14.81 -11.21
N LYS A 109 -5.76 -15.91 -11.91
CA LYS A 109 -4.64 -16.79 -11.54
C LYS A 109 -3.30 -16.08 -11.63
N ARG A 110 -3.03 -15.37 -12.73
CA ARG A 110 -1.80 -14.57 -12.88
C ARG A 110 -1.69 -13.49 -11.81
N ALA A 111 -2.80 -12.80 -11.52
CA ALA A 111 -2.85 -11.79 -10.48
C ALA A 111 -2.56 -12.37 -9.09
N SER A 112 -3.03 -13.58 -8.78
CA SER A 112 -2.78 -14.26 -7.51
C SER A 112 -1.31 -14.50 -7.22
N ASP A 113 -0.49 -14.73 -8.26
CA ASP A 113 0.95 -14.96 -8.12
C ASP A 113 1.70 -13.71 -7.61
N THR A 114 1.15 -12.53 -7.81
CA THR A 114 1.71 -11.26 -7.28
C THR A 114 1.36 -11.00 -5.81
N ARG A 115 0.56 -11.86 -5.19
CA ARG A 115 0.05 -11.75 -3.82
C ARG A 115 -0.63 -10.41 -3.53
N PRO A 116 -1.69 -10.06 -4.28
CA PRO A 116 -2.41 -8.81 -4.07
C PRO A 116 -3.11 -8.80 -2.71
N TYR A 117 -3.38 -7.62 -2.21
CA TYR A 117 -4.12 -7.42 -0.96
C TYR A 117 -5.62 -7.38 -1.16
N GLY A 118 -6.10 -7.30 -2.40
CA GLY A 118 -7.51 -7.35 -2.72
C GLY A 118 -7.79 -7.26 -4.21
N TYR A 119 -9.04 -7.50 -4.53
CA TYR A 119 -9.61 -7.34 -5.87
C TYR A 119 -10.88 -6.51 -5.77
N LEU A 120 -11.12 -5.67 -6.75
CA LEU A 120 -12.33 -4.89 -6.89
C LEU A 120 -12.88 -5.10 -8.31
N ILE A 121 -14.08 -5.66 -8.39
CA ILE A 121 -14.70 -6.01 -9.67
C ILE A 121 -15.48 -4.81 -10.20
N LYS A 122 -15.18 -4.37 -11.42
CA LYS A 122 -15.91 -3.29 -12.10
C LYS A 122 -17.25 -3.81 -12.66
N PRO A 123 -18.38 -3.07 -12.53
CA PRO A 123 -18.53 -1.84 -11.76
C PRO A 123 -18.68 -2.11 -10.26
N PHE A 124 -18.04 -1.29 -9.42
CA PHE A 124 -18.08 -1.40 -7.96
C PHE A 124 -18.81 -0.22 -7.31
N LEU A 125 -19.31 -0.45 -6.11
CA LEU A 125 -19.93 0.58 -5.29
C LEU A 125 -18.90 1.26 -4.38
N ASP A 126 -19.17 2.50 -3.97
CA ASP A 126 -18.28 3.28 -3.09
C ASP A 126 -17.98 2.55 -1.78
N ARG A 127 -18.97 1.84 -1.22
CA ARG A 127 -18.81 1.03 -0.01
C ARG A 127 -17.85 -0.15 -0.22
N GLU A 128 -17.81 -0.74 -1.42
CA GLU A 128 -16.91 -1.85 -1.76
C GLU A 128 -15.48 -1.34 -1.89
N LEU A 129 -15.30 -0.20 -2.55
CA LEU A 129 -14.03 0.49 -2.67
C LEU A 129 -13.46 0.81 -1.26
N HIS A 130 -14.28 1.42 -0.41
CA HIS A 130 -13.87 1.79 0.95
C HIS A 130 -13.50 0.55 1.79
N ALA A 131 -14.34 -0.47 1.77
CA ALA A 131 -14.11 -1.70 2.53
C ALA A 131 -12.84 -2.42 2.06
N THR A 132 -12.64 -2.52 0.75
CA THR A 132 -11.47 -3.19 0.18
C THR A 132 -10.16 -2.46 0.53
N ILE A 133 -10.14 -1.14 0.45
CA ILE A 133 -8.96 -0.34 0.86
C ILE A 133 -8.69 -0.53 2.35
N LYS A 134 -9.71 -0.44 3.19
CA LYS A 134 -9.58 -0.63 4.63
C LYS A 134 -9.00 -2.00 4.98
N MET A 135 -9.55 -3.06 4.41
CA MET A 135 -9.08 -4.44 4.63
C MET A 135 -7.64 -4.63 4.14
N ALA A 136 -7.29 -4.09 2.97
CA ALA A 136 -5.93 -4.17 2.43
C ALA A 136 -4.91 -3.48 3.34
N LEU A 137 -5.24 -2.29 3.85
CA LEU A 137 -4.39 -1.55 4.78
C LEU A 137 -4.24 -2.26 6.14
N GLU A 138 -5.31 -2.82 6.68
CA GLU A 138 -5.27 -3.59 7.93
C GLU A 138 -4.40 -4.84 7.79
N ARG A 139 -4.53 -5.57 6.68
CA ARG A 139 -3.69 -6.72 6.35
C ARG A 139 -2.23 -6.33 6.18
N ALA A 140 -1.96 -5.24 5.46
CA ALA A 140 -0.59 -4.74 5.26
C ALA A 140 0.08 -4.37 6.59
N ARG A 141 -0.65 -3.76 7.52
CA ARG A 141 -0.15 -3.45 8.87
C ARG A 141 0.13 -4.71 9.68
N ALA A 142 -0.72 -5.73 9.58
CA ALA A 142 -0.50 -7.01 10.25
C ALA A 142 0.76 -7.71 9.70
N ASP A 143 0.95 -7.73 8.39
CA ASP A 143 2.13 -8.29 7.74
C ASP A 143 3.42 -7.55 8.14
N GLU A 144 3.36 -6.22 8.29
CA GLU A 144 4.48 -5.41 8.76
C GLU A 144 4.86 -5.74 10.20
N ALA A 145 3.87 -5.86 11.09
CA ALA A 145 4.10 -6.22 12.49
C ALA A 145 4.76 -7.60 12.63
N VAL A 146 4.39 -8.58 11.79
CA VAL A 146 5.02 -9.91 11.76
C VAL A 146 6.47 -9.79 11.32
N ARG A 147 6.77 -9.04 10.25
CA ARG A 147 8.14 -8.83 9.77
C ARG A 147 9.04 -8.15 10.80
N GLU A 148 8.52 -7.13 11.47
CA GLU A 148 9.26 -6.43 12.55
C GLU A 148 9.57 -7.38 13.70
N ASN A 149 8.63 -8.23 14.11
CA ASN A 149 8.82 -9.23 15.16
C ASN A 149 9.89 -10.27 14.77
N GLU A 150 9.84 -10.78 13.55
CA GLU A 150 10.82 -11.73 13.03
C GLU A 150 12.22 -11.10 13.00
N ALA A 151 12.34 -9.84 12.56
CA ALA A 151 13.61 -9.12 12.54
C ALA A 151 14.18 -8.90 13.95
N LEU A 152 13.34 -8.60 14.94
CA LEU A 152 13.75 -8.47 16.36
C LEU A 152 14.24 -9.80 16.93
N LEU A 153 13.53 -10.90 16.66
CA LEU A 153 13.93 -12.25 17.11
C LEU A 153 15.26 -12.65 16.48
N PHE A 154 15.44 -12.40 15.20
CA PHE A 154 16.70 -12.69 14.53
C PHE A 154 17.88 -11.91 15.13
N ARG A 155 17.71 -10.63 15.43
CA ARG A 155 18.72 -9.80 16.11
C ARG A 155 19.04 -10.34 17.50
N ALA A 156 18.04 -10.73 18.27
CA ALA A 156 18.22 -11.30 19.62
C ALA A 156 19.01 -12.61 19.58
N LEU A 157 18.75 -13.47 18.60
CA LEU A 157 19.50 -14.74 18.41
C LEU A 157 20.93 -14.53 17.93
N CYS A 158 21.19 -13.50 17.10
CA CYS A 158 22.55 -13.19 16.62
C CYS A 158 23.42 -12.45 17.64
N THR A 159 22.83 -11.88 18.69
CA THR A 159 23.55 -11.15 19.75
C THR A 159 23.87 -11.98 20.99
N THR A 160 23.53 -13.27 21.01
CA THR A 160 23.96 -14.15 22.09
C THR A 160 25.48 -14.39 21.95
N PRO A 161 26.32 -13.90 22.87
CA PRO A 161 27.73 -14.24 22.82
C PRO A 161 27.86 -15.75 23.00
N ILE A 162 28.58 -16.39 22.07
CA ILE A 162 29.01 -17.76 22.25
C ILE A 162 29.89 -17.73 23.50
N ALA A 163 29.38 -18.25 24.61
CA ALA A 163 30.20 -18.46 25.78
C ALA A 163 31.27 -19.47 25.39
N GLU A 164 32.49 -19.00 25.24
CA GLU A 164 33.64 -19.86 25.10
C GLU A 164 33.76 -20.67 26.40
N CYS A 165 33.66 -22.02 26.26
CA CYS A 165 34.17 -22.93 27.28
C CYS A 165 35.64 -23.11 27.17
#